data_99b5cfd4066f10e3a946d17287443551
#
_entry.id   99b5cfd4066f10e3a946d17287443551
#
_cell.length_a   1.000
_cell.length_b   1.000
_cell.length_c   1.000
_cell.angle_alpha   90.00
_cell.angle_beta   90.00
_cell.angle_gamma   90.00
#
_symmetry.space_group_name_H-M   'P 1'
#
loop_
_entity.id
_entity.type
_entity.pdbx_description
1 polymer ?
#
loop_
_entity_poly.entity_id
_entity_poly.type
_entity_poly.pdbx_seq_one_letter_code
_entity_poly.pdbx_strand_id
1 'polypeptide(L)'
;MTDRDALWAAILANPDDDLPRLVYADWLDENGSGLPSPDRESAADRAAAIRSQIEYARAEPFSPVARIAAEQTQRLVNTHRQEWGGHLREFAETFEFVRGFIGHVTIEAARSAQVLPAVFETDPIQAIRILRPAARDVWVSLEAVFEAVELRQVTTLELPFADMGATVEFEAMTDSPHLGGLTSLSLSGNPIPPEWLTEFLIGPDLPALTALDLSDNPHLGPAVTAGLVQAGHRHFTRLDLSGIIIRSEELKRILGSDAISGVEELCLRWGGWPNPGPLTLLDLGWVLPWDRLRLLDLDGHGLGPDGVLELLRKPATENLRWLGLARNGLGAEGVRLLAASGRLNLYYLDVRQNSLSPRDVERLRKRFPDAVIEW
;
A
#
# COMPACT_ATOMS: atom_id res chain seq x y z
N MET A 1 -36.01 7.34 -11.80
CA MET A 1 -34.61 7.01 -11.85
C MET A 1 -34.09 7.52 -13.20
N THR A 2 -33.20 8.49 -13.20
CA THR A 2 -32.57 9.00 -14.40
C THR A 2 -31.47 8.06 -14.90
N ASP A 3 -30.97 8.20 -16.12
CA ASP A 3 -29.85 7.40 -16.62
C ASP A 3 -28.61 7.59 -15.73
N ARG A 4 -28.37 8.82 -15.22
CA ARG A 4 -27.32 9.12 -14.25
C ARG A 4 -27.45 8.27 -12.98
N ASP A 5 -28.67 8.21 -12.41
CA ASP A 5 -28.89 7.45 -11.17
C ASP A 5 -28.67 5.95 -11.39
N ALA A 6 -29.08 5.44 -12.57
CA ALA A 6 -28.90 4.03 -12.92
C ALA A 6 -27.41 3.67 -13.06
N LEU A 7 -26.63 4.52 -13.71
CA LEU A 7 -25.18 4.34 -13.85
C LEU A 7 -24.47 4.41 -12.49
N TRP A 8 -24.87 5.39 -11.65
CA TRP A 8 -24.33 5.51 -10.29
C TRP A 8 -24.61 4.27 -9.46
N ALA A 9 -25.86 3.78 -9.49
CA ALA A 9 -26.24 2.54 -8.80
C ALA A 9 -25.45 1.32 -9.29
N ALA A 10 -25.14 1.24 -10.59
CA ALA A 10 -24.31 0.18 -11.15
C ALA A 10 -22.88 0.22 -10.65
N ILE A 11 -22.30 1.42 -10.47
CA ILE A 11 -20.96 1.62 -9.90
C ILE A 11 -20.93 1.21 -8.43
N LEU A 12 -21.95 1.61 -7.64
CA LEU A 12 -22.05 1.23 -6.23
C LEU A 12 -22.20 -0.29 -6.04
N ALA A 13 -22.97 -0.94 -6.93
CA ALA A 13 -23.20 -2.39 -6.88
C ALA A 13 -21.98 -3.21 -7.31
N ASN A 14 -21.07 -2.65 -8.11
CA ASN A 14 -19.90 -3.32 -8.67
C ASN A 14 -18.68 -2.40 -8.60
N PRO A 15 -18.15 -2.12 -7.41
CA PRO A 15 -17.09 -1.13 -7.23
C PRO A 15 -15.74 -1.53 -7.86
N ASP A 16 -15.53 -2.79 -8.19
CA ASP A 16 -14.33 -3.27 -8.90
C ASP A 16 -14.43 -3.20 -10.42
N ASP A 17 -15.65 -3.03 -10.97
CA ASP A 17 -15.84 -3.02 -12.41
C ASP A 17 -15.56 -1.63 -12.99
N ASP A 18 -14.62 -1.58 -13.94
CA ASP A 18 -14.31 -0.35 -14.67
C ASP A 18 -15.39 0.03 -15.70
N LEU A 19 -16.17 -0.94 -16.20
CA LEU A 19 -17.10 -0.69 -17.31
C LEU A 19 -18.20 0.32 -16.95
N PRO A 20 -18.92 0.17 -15.82
CA PRO A 20 -19.92 1.18 -15.43
C PRO A 20 -19.32 2.58 -15.27
N ARG A 21 -18.08 2.68 -14.79
CA ARG A 21 -17.36 3.94 -14.61
C ARG A 21 -17.01 4.60 -15.95
N LEU A 22 -16.55 3.82 -16.92
CA LEU A 22 -16.26 4.31 -18.27
C LEU A 22 -17.54 4.74 -18.98
N VAL A 23 -18.63 3.98 -18.86
CA VAL A 23 -19.94 4.38 -19.41
C VAL A 23 -20.44 5.66 -18.74
N TYR A 24 -20.23 5.84 -17.44
CA TYR A 24 -20.56 7.09 -16.76
C TYR A 24 -19.72 8.28 -17.26
N ALA A 25 -18.44 8.05 -17.54
CA ALA A 25 -17.58 9.08 -18.14
C ALA A 25 -18.05 9.48 -19.54
N ASP A 26 -18.45 8.52 -20.38
CA ASP A 26 -19.02 8.81 -21.71
C ASP A 26 -20.35 9.56 -21.58
N TRP A 27 -21.20 9.17 -20.64
CA TRP A 27 -22.46 9.88 -20.36
C TRP A 27 -22.19 11.33 -19.92
N LEU A 28 -21.16 11.61 -19.10
CA LEU A 28 -20.79 12.97 -18.70
C LEU A 28 -20.36 13.83 -19.91
N ASP A 29 -19.60 13.26 -20.85
CA ASP A 29 -19.21 13.98 -22.07
C ASP A 29 -20.42 14.34 -22.95
N GLU A 30 -21.39 13.44 -23.04
CA GLU A 30 -22.58 13.63 -23.89
C GLU A 30 -23.65 14.55 -23.26
N ASN A 31 -23.83 14.43 -21.93
CA ASN A 31 -24.95 15.03 -21.21
C ASN A 31 -24.53 16.14 -20.22
N GLY A 32 -23.24 16.29 -19.96
CA GLY A 32 -22.71 17.18 -18.93
C GLY A 32 -23.13 18.63 -19.08
N SER A 33 -23.28 19.11 -20.33
CA SER A 33 -23.74 20.47 -20.62
C SER A 33 -25.17 20.78 -20.15
N GLY A 34 -25.99 19.76 -19.95
CA GLY A 34 -27.37 19.86 -19.44
C GLY A 34 -27.49 19.76 -17.91
N LEU A 35 -26.41 19.51 -17.21
CA LEU A 35 -26.40 19.39 -15.75
C LEU A 35 -26.57 20.77 -15.07
N PRO A 36 -27.08 20.81 -13.83
CA PRO A 36 -27.05 22.02 -13.03
C PRO A 36 -25.60 22.37 -12.62
N SER A 37 -25.35 23.65 -12.32
CA SER A 37 -24.12 24.09 -11.68
C SER A 37 -24.03 23.51 -10.22
N PRO A 38 -22.89 23.08 -9.73
CA PRO A 38 -21.55 23.13 -10.35
C PRO A 38 -21.24 21.93 -11.27
N ASP A 39 -22.01 20.85 -11.24
CA ASP A 39 -21.72 19.59 -11.97
C ASP A 39 -21.47 19.82 -13.47
N ARG A 40 -22.15 20.82 -14.07
CA ARG A 40 -21.97 21.15 -15.49
C ARG A 40 -20.58 21.65 -15.82
N GLU A 41 -19.99 22.46 -14.93
CA GLU A 41 -18.69 23.09 -15.17
C GLU A 41 -17.55 22.08 -15.03
N SER A 42 -17.76 21.03 -14.24
CA SER A 42 -16.74 19.99 -13.97
C SER A 42 -16.96 18.67 -14.70
N ALA A 43 -18.05 18.52 -15.48
CA ALA A 43 -18.43 17.26 -16.11
C ALA A 43 -17.32 16.65 -16.99
N ALA A 44 -16.72 17.46 -17.88
CA ALA A 44 -15.63 17.01 -18.74
C ALA A 44 -14.37 16.64 -17.94
N ASP A 45 -14.02 17.41 -16.91
CA ASP A 45 -12.89 17.14 -16.03
C ASP A 45 -13.13 15.88 -15.22
N ARG A 46 -14.38 15.63 -14.78
CA ARG A 46 -14.76 14.40 -14.09
C ARG A 46 -14.60 13.18 -14.99
N ALA A 47 -15.07 13.25 -16.24
CA ALA A 47 -14.90 12.19 -17.23
C ALA A 47 -13.42 11.89 -17.50
N ALA A 48 -12.61 12.94 -17.66
CA ALA A 48 -11.17 12.81 -17.84
C ALA A 48 -10.48 12.17 -16.60
N ALA A 49 -10.86 12.56 -15.38
CA ALA A 49 -10.32 11.99 -14.15
C ALA A 49 -10.66 10.51 -14.01
N ILE A 50 -11.88 10.08 -14.34
CA ILE A 50 -12.28 8.67 -14.33
C ILE A 50 -11.38 7.85 -15.25
N ARG A 51 -11.22 8.27 -16.51
CA ARG A 51 -10.43 7.55 -17.51
C ARG A 51 -8.95 7.49 -17.10
N SER A 52 -8.40 8.61 -16.64
CA SER A 52 -7.00 8.70 -16.22
C SER A 52 -6.71 7.81 -15.01
N GLN A 53 -7.61 7.72 -14.03
CA GLN A 53 -7.43 6.82 -12.87
C GLN A 53 -7.60 5.35 -13.25
N ILE A 54 -8.45 5.03 -14.21
CA ILE A 54 -8.56 3.65 -14.73
C ILE A 54 -7.29 3.29 -15.51
N GLU A 55 -6.75 4.21 -16.30
CA GLU A 55 -5.46 4.03 -16.98
C GLU A 55 -4.32 3.80 -15.97
N TYR A 56 -4.26 4.61 -14.91
CA TYR A 56 -3.32 4.41 -13.80
C TYR A 56 -3.44 3.02 -13.17
N ALA A 57 -4.67 2.58 -12.86
CA ALA A 57 -4.91 1.28 -12.23
C ALA A 57 -4.53 0.07 -13.12
N ARG A 58 -4.56 0.25 -14.44
CA ARG A 58 -4.20 -0.79 -15.43
C ARG A 58 -2.74 -0.76 -15.85
N ALA A 59 -2.06 0.35 -15.63
CA ALA A 59 -0.66 0.51 -16.01
C ALA A 59 0.26 -0.35 -15.12
N GLU A 60 1.42 -0.72 -15.67
CA GLU A 60 2.47 -1.33 -14.84
C GLU A 60 2.85 -0.36 -13.71
N PRO A 61 2.86 -0.80 -12.43
CA PRO A 61 3.17 0.07 -11.31
C PRO A 61 4.51 0.80 -11.51
N PHE A 62 4.54 2.08 -11.10
CA PHE A 62 5.69 2.99 -11.21
C PHE A 62 6.11 3.35 -12.65
N SER A 63 5.49 2.77 -13.68
CA SER A 63 5.83 3.05 -15.08
C SER A 63 5.62 4.53 -15.44
N PRO A 64 6.27 5.03 -16.52
CA PRO A 64 6.00 6.38 -17.03
C PRO A 64 4.52 6.62 -17.35
N VAL A 65 3.81 5.60 -17.85
CA VAL A 65 2.36 5.68 -18.11
C VAL A 65 1.58 5.89 -16.82
N ALA A 66 1.85 5.07 -15.79
CA ALA A 66 1.21 5.22 -14.48
C ALA A 66 1.48 6.62 -13.90
N ARG A 67 2.71 7.12 -14.00
CA ARG A 67 3.08 8.44 -13.48
C ARG A 67 2.35 9.57 -14.20
N ILE A 68 2.29 9.54 -15.51
CA ILE A 68 1.56 10.56 -16.31
C ILE A 68 0.07 10.54 -15.93
N ALA A 69 -0.55 9.38 -15.86
CA ALA A 69 -1.94 9.23 -15.47
C ALA A 69 -2.19 9.74 -14.03
N ALA A 70 -1.30 9.45 -13.10
CA ALA A 70 -1.37 9.96 -11.72
C ALA A 70 -1.25 11.50 -11.67
N GLU A 71 -0.32 12.10 -12.41
CA GLU A 71 -0.14 13.55 -12.48
C GLU A 71 -1.37 14.26 -13.08
N GLN A 72 -1.95 13.72 -14.13
CA GLN A 72 -3.18 14.24 -14.73
C GLN A 72 -4.34 14.19 -13.76
N THR A 73 -4.55 13.05 -13.14
CA THR A 73 -5.57 12.85 -12.11
C THR A 73 -5.40 13.84 -10.96
N GLN A 74 -4.19 13.96 -10.43
CA GLN A 74 -3.93 14.82 -9.26
C GLN A 74 -4.29 16.29 -9.53
N ARG A 75 -4.03 16.79 -10.73
CA ARG A 75 -4.43 18.16 -11.12
C ARG A 75 -5.95 18.33 -11.10
N LEU A 76 -6.69 17.42 -11.75
CA LEU A 76 -8.14 17.45 -11.82
C LEU A 76 -8.78 17.30 -10.44
N VAL A 77 -8.34 16.32 -9.67
CA VAL A 77 -8.83 16.10 -8.31
C VAL A 77 -8.56 17.30 -7.41
N ASN A 78 -7.38 17.90 -7.46
CA ASN A 78 -7.07 19.08 -6.63
C ASN A 78 -7.97 20.26 -6.98
N THR A 79 -8.30 20.44 -8.25
CA THR A 79 -9.18 21.52 -8.72
C THR A 79 -10.62 21.34 -8.21
N HIS A 80 -11.14 20.11 -8.29
CA HIS A 80 -12.55 19.82 -8.03
C HIS A 80 -12.82 19.05 -6.73
N ARG A 81 -11.81 18.86 -5.87
CA ARG A 81 -11.91 18.03 -4.66
C ARG A 81 -13.09 18.40 -3.77
N GLN A 82 -13.35 19.68 -3.64
CA GLN A 82 -14.44 20.20 -2.81
C GLN A 82 -15.82 19.92 -3.39
N GLU A 83 -15.92 20.03 -4.69
CA GLU A 83 -17.16 19.81 -5.42
C GLU A 83 -17.52 18.33 -5.47
N TRP A 84 -16.54 17.48 -5.82
CA TRP A 84 -16.78 16.05 -6.00
C TRP A 84 -16.84 15.23 -4.70
N GLY A 85 -16.29 15.74 -3.61
CA GLY A 85 -16.19 15.01 -2.35
C GLY A 85 -16.67 15.78 -1.12
N GLY A 86 -17.20 17.00 -1.31
CA GLY A 86 -17.59 17.86 -0.20
C GLY A 86 -18.72 17.31 0.69
N HIS A 87 -19.53 16.40 0.16
CA HIS A 87 -20.60 15.72 0.90
C HIS A 87 -20.07 14.78 2.01
N LEU A 88 -18.83 14.29 1.90
CA LEU A 88 -18.22 13.44 2.95
C LEU A 88 -17.53 14.20 4.07
N ARG A 89 -17.46 15.54 4.03
CA ARG A 89 -16.71 16.32 5.04
C ARG A 89 -17.20 16.19 6.46
N GLU A 90 -18.47 15.91 6.64
CA GLU A 90 -19.05 15.71 7.98
C GLU A 90 -18.77 14.31 8.52
N PHE A 91 -18.38 13.36 7.65
CA PHE A 91 -18.24 11.95 7.97
C PHE A 91 -16.78 11.48 7.98
N ALA A 92 -15.93 12.04 7.13
CA ALA A 92 -14.55 11.61 6.95
C ALA A 92 -13.55 12.77 7.14
N GLU A 93 -12.41 12.46 7.78
CA GLU A 93 -11.28 13.40 7.94
C GLU A 93 -10.61 13.69 6.59
N THR A 94 -10.40 12.67 5.81
CA THR A 94 -9.90 12.76 4.44
C THR A 94 -10.52 11.69 3.56
N PHE A 95 -10.44 11.90 2.24
CA PHE A 95 -10.87 10.92 1.26
C PHE A 95 -9.96 10.95 0.03
N GLU A 96 -9.91 9.84 -0.69
CA GLU A 96 -9.13 9.72 -1.92
C GLU A 96 -10.00 9.17 -3.05
N PHE A 97 -9.73 9.69 -4.26
CA PHE A 97 -10.41 9.22 -5.46
C PHE A 97 -9.68 8.00 -6.01
N VAL A 98 -10.44 6.95 -6.25
CA VAL A 98 -9.99 5.70 -6.86
C VAL A 98 -10.89 5.42 -8.06
N ARG A 99 -10.30 5.27 -9.26
CA ARG A 99 -11.04 5.06 -10.52
C ARG A 99 -12.14 6.10 -10.76
N GLY A 100 -11.86 7.37 -10.38
CA GLY A 100 -12.75 8.52 -10.58
C GLY A 100 -13.81 8.75 -9.51
N PHE A 101 -13.90 7.91 -8.50
CA PHE A 101 -14.88 8.00 -7.40
C PHE A 101 -14.16 7.95 -6.05
N ILE A 102 -14.82 8.38 -4.98
CA ILE A 102 -14.23 8.21 -3.66
C ILE A 102 -14.24 6.73 -3.34
N GLY A 103 -13.05 6.15 -3.23
CA GLY A 103 -12.86 4.73 -2.95
C GLY A 103 -12.13 4.47 -1.65
N HIS A 104 -11.46 5.49 -1.10
CA HIS A 104 -10.76 5.41 0.17
C HIS A 104 -11.18 6.57 1.08
N VAL A 105 -11.50 6.27 2.34
CA VAL A 105 -11.85 7.26 3.36
C VAL A 105 -11.02 7.06 4.61
N THR A 106 -10.67 8.18 5.26
CA THR A 106 -10.06 8.19 6.58
C THR A 106 -11.08 8.69 7.58
N ILE A 107 -11.35 7.91 8.61
CA ILE A 107 -12.38 8.16 9.62
C ILE A 107 -11.74 8.14 11.01
N GLU A 108 -12.17 9.04 11.89
CA GLU A 108 -11.75 9.01 13.28
C GLU A 108 -12.44 7.84 14.02
N ALA A 109 -11.68 7.08 14.81
CA ALA A 109 -12.13 5.89 15.52
C ALA A 109 -13.38 6.14 16.36
N ALA A 110 -13.46 7.28 17.06
CA ALA A 110 -14.58 7.63 17.94
C ALA A 110 -15.94 7.76 17.22
N ARG A 111 -15.91 8.00 15.91
CA ARG A 111 -17.11 8.22 15.09
C ARG A 111 -17.34 7.11 14.08
N SER A 112 -16.37 6.21 13.89
CA SER A 112 -16.33 5.28 12.77
C SER A 112 -17.60 4.43 12.66
N ALA A 113 -18.02 3.73 13.70
CA ALA A 113 -19.22 2.90 13.67
C ALA A 113 -20.50 3.71 13.32
N GLN A 114 -20.57 4.97 13.72
CA GLN A 114 -21.74 5.83 13.48
C GLN A 114 -21.81 6.33 12.04
N VAL A 115 -20.66 6.64 11.42
CA VAL A 115 -20.62 7.30 10.10
C VAL A 115 -20.53 6.33 8.92
N LEU A 116 -20.12 5.08 9.15
CA LEU A 116 -19.96 4.09 8.10
C LEU A 116 -21.20 3.95 7.19
N PRO A 117 -22.44 3.81 7.70
CA PRO A 117 -23.62 3.68 6.83
C PRO A 117 -23.76 4.84 5.84
N ALA A 118 -23.61 6.09 6.33
CA ALA A 118 -23.75 7.28 5.49
C ALA A 118 -22.65 7.40 4.43
N VAL A 119 -21.42 6.98 4.77
CA VAL A 119 -20.27 7.00 3.84
C VAL A 119 -20.45 6.00 2.69
N PHE A 120 -20.94 4.80 3.00
CA PHE A 120 -21.13 3.74 2.00
C PHE A 120 -22.40 3.89 1.15
N GLU A 121 -23.36 4.70 1.59
CA GLU A 121 -24.58 4.97 0.82
C GLU A 121 -24.28 5.81 -0.43
N THR A 122 -23.25 6.66 -0.38
CA THR A 122 -23.01 7.67 -1.41
C THR A 122 -21.88 7.31 -2.36
N ASP A 123 -20.89 6.55 -1.95
CA ASP A 123 -19.68 6.31 -2.72
C ASP A 123 -19.24 4.83 -2.71
N PRO A 124 -18.55 4.35 -3.76
CA PRO A 124 -18.08 2.97 -3.88
C PRO A 124 -16.81 2.74 -3.05
N ILE A 125 -16.92 2.91 -1.74
CA ILE A 125 -15.80 2.79 -0.80
C ILE A 125 -15.35 1.34 -0.70
N GLN A 126 -14.04 1.12 -0.87
CA GLN A 126 -13.40 -0.18 -0.73
C GLN A 126 -12.22 -0.17 0.24
N ALA A 127 -11.73 1.03 0.58
CA ALA A 127 -10.63 1.19 1.51
C ALA A 127 -11.02 2.13 2.65
N ILE A 128 -10.74 1.70 3.87
CA ILE A 128 -10.98 2.49 5.09
C ILE A 128 -9.69 2.57 5.88
N ARG A 129 -9.31 3.79 6.25
CA ARG A 129 -8.31 4.06 7.27
C ARG A 129 -8.99 4.60 8.52
N ILE A 130 -8.72 3.99 9.67
CA ILE A 130 -9.24 4.42 10.96
C ILE A 130 -8.09 5.02 11.76
N LEU A 131 -8.25 6.29 12.14
CA LEU A 131 -7.28 7.01 12.94
C LEU A 131 -7.80 7.21 14.37
N ARG A 132 -6.92 7.03 15.35
CA ARG A 132 -7.23 7.47 16.71
C ARG A 132 -7.14 8.98 16.83
N PRO A 133 -7.99 9.60 17.69
CA PRO A 133 -7.86 11.02 17.99
C PRO A 133 -6.50 11.32 18.61
N ALA A 134 -5.97 12.50 18.32
CA ALA A 134 -4.67 12.96 18.85
C ALA A 134 -4.66 13.08 20.39
N ALA A 135 -5.81 13.17 21.03
CA ALA A 135 -5.95 13.18 22.47
C ALA A 135 -5.77 11.75 23.03
N ARG A 136 -4.60 11.50 23.61
CA ARG A 136 -4.19 10.16 24.13
C ARG A 136 -5.02 9.62 25.30
N ASP A 137 -5.92 10.43 25.87
CA ASP A 137 -6.67 10.09 27.09
C ASP A 137 -8.04 9.46 26.82
N VAL A 138 -8.44 9.31 25.56
CA VAL A 138 -9.72 8.70 25.18
C VAL A 138 -9.48 7.36 24.49
N TRP A 139 -9.63 6.28 25.23
CA TRP A 139 -9.64 4.95 24.63
C TRP A 139 -10.99 4.73 23.93
N VAL A 140 -10.95 4.31 22.66
CA VAL A 140 -12.14 4.01 21.86
C VAL A 140 -12.04 2.57 21.39
N SER A 141 -13.01 1.73 21.74
CA SER A 141 -13.10 0.36 21.23
C SER A 141 -13.49 0.37 19.74
N LEU A 142 -12.81 -0.46 18.96
CA LEU A 142 -13.14 -0.68 17.55
C LEU A 142 -14.09 -1.87 17.32
N GLU A 143 -14.49 -2.59 18.37
CA GLU A 143 -15.37 -3.76 18.26
C GLU A 143 -16.64 -3.46 17.45
N ALA A 144 -17.34 -2.35 17.77
CA ALA A 144 -18.55 -1.95 17.04
C ALA A 144 -18.29 -1.63 15.55
N VAL A 145 -17.07 -1.27 15.19
CA VAL A 145 -16.70 -1.07 13.78
C VAL A 145 -16.66 -2.42 13.04
N PHE A 146 -16.10 -3.43 13.66
CA PHE A 146 -15.95 -4.75 13.05
C PHE A 146 -17.27 -5.51 12.90
N GLU A 147 -18.33 -5.06 13.58
CA GLU A 147 -19.69 -5.56 13.42
C GLU A 147 -20.47 -4.86 12.28
N ALA A 148 -19.93 -3.78 11.71
CA ALA A 148 -20.62 -3.01 10.67
C ALA A 148 -20.76 -3.79 9.37
N VAL A 149 -21.99 -3.93 8.87
CA VAL A 149 -22.30 -4.69 7.65
C VAL A 149 -21.67 -4.10 6.39
N GLU A 150 -21.38 -2.82 6.38
CA GLU A 150 -20.73 -2.07 5.33
C GLU A 150 -19.33 -2.62 5.03
N LEU A 151 -18.66 -3.23 6.02
CA LEU A 151 -17.33 -3.82 5.84
C LEU A 151 -17.31 -4.98 4.84
N ARG A 152 -18.45 -5.51 4.42
CA ARG A 152 -18.52 -6.53 3.35
C ARG A 152 -17.97 -6.05 2.01
N GLN A 153 -17.98 -4.75 1.77
CA GLN A 153 -17.45 -4.13 0.56
C GLN A 153 -15.98 -3.72 0.69
N VAL A 154 -15.44 -3.77 1.92
CA VAL A 154 -14.08 -3.32 2.21
C VAL A 154 -13.08 -4.41 1.81
N THR A 155 -12.16 -4.04 0.96
CA THR A 155 -11.04 -4.88 0.54
C THR A 155 -9.72 -4.44 1.19
N THR A 156 -9.65 -3.19 1.67
CA THR A 156 -8.47 -2.64 2.34
C THR A 156 -8.88 -1.99 3.66
N LEU A 157 -8.28 -2.45 4.76
CA LEU A 157 -8.46 -1.90 6.10
C LEU A 157 -7.10 -1.45 6.65
N GLU A 158 -7.01 -0.18 7.01
CA GLU A 158 -5.79 0.40 7.57
C GLU A 158 -6.08 0.91 8.99
N LEU A 159 -5.34 0.38 9.95
CA LEU A 159 -5.42 0.71 11.37
C LEU A 159 -4.06 1.18 11.90
N PRO A 160 -3.41 2.20 11.26
CA PRO A 160 -2.07 2.61 11.67
C PRO A 160 -2.14 3.35 13.01
N PHE A 161 -1.26 2.97 13.95
CA PHE A 161 -1.18 3.60 15.27
C PHE A 161 -2.54 3.68 15.97
N ALA A 162 -3.40 2.68 15.73
CA ALA A 162 -4.74 2.61 16.29
C ALA A 162 -4.73 2.20 17.77
N ASP A 163 -3.54 2.00 18.37
CA ASP A 163 -3.32 1.58 19.77
C ASP A 163 -4.18 0.36 20.15
N MET A 164 -4.35 -0.53 19.18
CA MET A 164 -4.99 -1.83 19.38
C MET A 164 -4.07 -2.69 20.25
N GLY A 165 -4.21 -2.54 21.56
CA GLY A 165 -3.38 -3.27 22.53
C GLY A 165 -4.12 -4.38 23.26
N ALA A 166 -5.45 -4.39 23.18
CA ALA A 166 -6.25 -5.43 23.78
C ALA A 166 -6.50 -6.58 22.81
N THR A 167 -6.23 -7.80 23.24
CA THR A 167 -6.50 -9.02 22.45
C THR A 167 -7.92 -9.06 21.91
N VAL A 168 -8.89 -8.59 22.69
CA VAL A 168 -10.32 -8.56 22.33
C VAL A 168 -10.60 -7.77 21.05
N GLU A 169 -9.87 -6.68 20.77
CA GLU A 169 -10.06 -5.90 19.53
C GLU A 169 -9.55 -6.67 18.32
N PHE A 170 -8.42 -7.38 18.47
CA PHE A 170 -7.89 -8.22 17.40
C PHE A 170 -8.77 -9.44 17.13
N GLU A 171 -9.32 -10.05 18.19
CA GLU A 171 -10.30 -11.14 18.09
C GLU A 171 -11.57 -10.65 17.38
N ALA A 172 -12.14 -9.51 17.82
CA ALA A 172 -13.31 -8.92 17.18
C ALA A 172 -13.10 -8.63 15.67
N MET A 173 -11.89 -8.23 15.29
CA MET A 173 -11.53 -8.03 13.89
C MET A 173 -11.51 -9.36 13.12
N THR A 174 -10.84 -10.38 13.64
CA THR A 174 -10.72 -11.68 12.97
C THR A 174 -12.03 -12.46 12.95
N ASP A 175 -12.85 -12.32 14.00
CA ASP A 175 -14.16 -12.97 14.10
C ASP A 175 -15.25 -12.24 13.31
N SER A 176 -14.96 -11.06 12.74
CA SER A 176 -15.95 -10.30 11.98
C SER A 176 -16.51 -11.08 10.80
N PRO A 177 -17.84 -11.28 10.72
CA PRO A 177 -18.47 -11.98 9.59
C PRO A 177 -18.49 -11.12 8.32
N HIS A 178 -17.97 -9.91 8.37
CA HIS A 178 -18.01 -8.92 7.30
C HIS A 178 -16.66 -8.69 6.63
N LEU A 179 -15.55 -9.14 7.22
CA LEU A 179 -14.20 -8.94 6.68
C LEU A 179 -13.66 -10.11 5.84
N GLY A 180 -14.50 -11.10 5.51
CA GLY A 180 -14.07 -12.26 4.70
C GLY A 180 -13.53 -11.92 3.30
N GLY A 181 -13.88 -10.76 2.76
CA GLY A 181 -13.38 -10.22 1.49
C GLY A 181 -12.12 -9.34 1.60
N LEU A 182 -11.57 -9.16 2.81
CA LEU A 182 -10.43 -8.28 3.04
C LEU A 182 -9.17 -8.85 2.38
N THR A 183 -8.58 -8.09 1.46
CA THR A 183 -7.36 -8.48 0.73
C THR A 183 -6.11 -7.78 1.25
N SER A 184 -6.27 -6.61 1.88
CA SER A 184 -5.17 -5.79 2.41
C SER A 184 -5.46 -5.32 3.83
N LEU A 185 -4.52 -5.58 4.75
CA LEU A 185 -4.60 -5.17 6.16
C LEU A 185 -3.32 -4.47 6.57
N SER A 186 -3.43 -3.25 7.12
CA SER A 186 -2.32 -2.57 7.80
C SER A 186 -2.59 -2.48 9.29
N LEU A 187 -1.65 -3.00 10.07
CA LEU A 187 -1.58 -2.92 11.53
C LEU A 187 -0.31 -2.17 11.98
N SER A 188 0.19 -1.27 11.15
CA SER A 188 1.42 -0.52 11.42
C SER A 188 1.37 0.23 12.75
N GLY A 189 2.46 0.14 13.54
CA GLY A 189 2.64 0.91 14.78
C GLY A 189 1.65 0.59 15.89
N ASN A 190 1.20 -0.66 15.99
CA ASN A 190 0.29 -1.10 17.06
C ASN A 190 1.00 -2.00 18.09
N PRO A 191 0.60 -1.95 19.37
CA PRO A 191 1.11 -2.87 20.39
C PRO A 191 0.49 -4.28 20.26
N ILE A 192 0.69 -4.92 19.11
CA ILE A 192 0.11 -6.23 18.76
C ILE A 192 0.62 -7.30 19.73
N PRO A 193 -0.27 -8.10 20.36
CA PRO A 193 0.14 -9.25 21.16
C PRO A 193 0.85 -10.30 20.28
N PRO A 194 2.10 -10.70 20.61
CA PRO A 194 2.86 -11.65 19.78
C PRO A 194 2.19 -13.01 19.60
N GLU A 195 1.49 -13.48 20.62
CA GLU A 195 0.76 -14.75 20.62
C GLU A 195 -0.39 -14.68 19.63
N TRP A 196 -1.22 -13.62 19.69
CA TRP A 196 -2.31 -13.41 18.74
C TRP A 196 -1.79 -13.36 17.30
N LEU A 197 -0.71 -12.60 17.03
CA LEU A 197 -0.17 -12.50 15.67
C LEU A 197 0.27 -13.87 15.15
N THR A 198 0.91 -14.66 15.99
CA THR A 198 1.34 -16.01 15.60
C THR A 198 0.14 -16.89 15.24
N GLU A 199 -0.90 -16.89 16.07
CA GLU A 199 -2.13 -17.64 15.83
C GLU A 199 -2.87 -17.14 14.57
N PHE A 200 -2.99 -15.84 14.41
CA PHE A 200 -3.58 -15.22 13.21
C PHE A 200 -2.87 -15.64 11.92
N LEU A 201 -1.54 -15.62 11.91
CA LEU A 201 -0.77 -16.00 10.72
C LEU A 201 -0.91 -17.48 10.37
N ILE A 202 -1.05 -18.34 11.37
CA ILE A 202 -1.23 -19.79 11.20
C ILE A 202 -2.70 -20.15 10.95
N GLY A 203 -3.64 -19.36 11.48
CA GLY A 203 -5.08 -19.60 11.42
C GLY A 203 -5.70 -19.30 10.04
N PRO A 204 -6.95 -19.74 9.84
CA PRO A 204 -7.67 -19.54 8.58
C PRO A 204 -8.34 -18.16 8.45
N ASP A 205 -8.20 -17.29 9.45
CA ASP A 205 -8.91 -16.02 9.52
C ASP A 205 -8.52 -15.10 8.34
N LEU A 206 -9.46 -14.28 7.87
CA LEU A 206 -9.29 -13.41 6.71
C LEU A 206 -8.70 -14.16 5.50
N PRO A 207 -9.42 -15.14 4.94
CA PRO A 207 -8.87 -16.06 3.94
C PRO A 207 -8.48 -15.41 2.60
N ALA A 208 -9.02 -14.22 2.30
CA ALA A 208 -8.70 -13.46 1.09
C ALA A 208 -7.44 -12.57 1.24
N LEU A 209 -6.83 -12.52 2.44
CA LEU A 209 -5.74 -11.61 2.73
C LEU A 209 -4.46 -11.97 1.96
N THR A 210 -3.99 -11.05 1.12
CA THR A 210 -2.78 -11.19 0.31
C THR A 210 -1.78 -10.05 0.53
N ALA A 211 -2.19 -8.95 1.17
CA ALA A 211 -1.31 -7.85 1.51
C ALA A 211 -1.37 -7.58 3.02
N LEU A 212 -0.21 -7.61 3.68
CA LEU A 212 -0.10 -7.41 5.12
C LEU A 212 1.02 -6.40 5.42
N ASP A 213 0.66 -5.35 6.16
CA ASP A 213 1.59 -4.37 6.69
C ASP A 213 1.64 -4.47 8.22
N LEU A 214 2.79 -4.89 8.73
CA LEU A 214 3.12 -4.97 10.16
C LEU A 214 4.22 -3.98 10.54
N SER A 215 4.47 -2.98 9.72
CA SER A 215 5.56 -2.03 9.91
C SER A 215 5.48 -1.30 11.26
N ASP A 216 6.61 -0.79 11.72
CA ASP A 216 6.74 -0.02 12.96
C ASP A 216 6.29 -0.75 14.24
N ASN A 217 6.40 -2.08 14.24
CA ASN A 217 6.14 -2.96 15.39
C ASN A 217 7.44 -3.68 15.81
N PRO A 218 8.41 -3.00 16.42
CA PRO A 218 9.77 -3.52 16.59
C PRO A 218 9.86 -4.82 17.39
N HIS A 219 8.89 -5.09 18.26
CA HIS A 219 8.89 -6.25 19.17
C HIS A 219 8.41 -7.56 18.50
N LEU A 220 7.88 -7.52 17.28
CA LEU A 220 7.18 -8.65 16.66
C LEU A 220 8.09 -9.67 15.94
N GLY A 221 9.40 -9.45 15.83
CA GLY A 221 10.30 -10.32 15.07
C GLY A 221 10.12 -11.82 15.30
N PRO A 222 10.15 -12.31 16.55
CA PRO A 222 9.92 -13.74 16.85
C PRO A 222 8.54 -14.25 16.44
N ALA A 223 7.47 -13.46 16.68
CA ALA A 223 6.09 -13.84 16.34
C ALA A 223 5.86 -13.90 14.82
N VAL A 224 6.34 -12.88 14.10
CA VAL A 224 6.33 -12.86 12.62
C VAL A 224 7.07 -14.07 12.07
N THR A 225 8.25 -14.38 12.63
CA THR A 225 9.04 -15.56 12.20
C THR A 225 8.28 -16.86 12.45
N ALA A 226 7.75 -17.04 13.65
CA ALA A 226 7.01 -18.25 14.00
C ALA A 226 5.76 -18.42 13.13
N GLY A 227 4.98 -17.34 12.95
CA GLY A 227 3.77 -17.33 12.17
C GLY A 227 4.03 -17.59 10.69
N LEU A 228 4.86 -16.80 10.01
CA LEU A 228 5.10 -16.92 8.58
C LEU A 228 5.74 -18.25 8.17
N VAL A 229 6.63 -18.81 9.01
CA VAL A 229 7.25 -20.13 8.73
C VAL A 229 6.23 -21.27 8.78
N GLN A 230 5.17 -21.12 9.57
CA GLN A 230 4.13 -22.14 9.72
C GLN A 230 2.87 -21.86 8.87
N ALA A 231 2.75 -20.68 8.29
CA ALA A 231 1.58 -20.21 7.52
C ALA A 231 1.55 -20.78 6.09
N GLY A 232 1.70 -22.08 5.92
CA GLY A 232 1.79 -22.73 4.59
C GLY A 232 0.55 -22.60 3.69
N HIS A 233 -0.57 -22.11 4.21
CA HIS A 233 -1.79 -21.83 3.45
C HIS A 233 -1.91 -20.38 2.99
N ARG A 234 -1.10 -19.47 3.53
CA ARG A 234 -1.10 -18.05 3.16
C ARG A 234 -0.16 -17.79 2.00
N HIS A 235 -0.59 -16.94 1.09
CA HIS A 235 0.18 -16.55 -0.08
C HIS A 235 0.16 -15.02 -0.19
N PHE A 236 1.09 -14.38 0.49
CA PHE A 236 1.20 -12.93 0.40
C PHE A 236 1.79 -12.51 -0.95
N THR A 237 1.21 -11.47 -1.54
CA THR A 237 1.75 -10.73 -2.70
C THR A 237 2.47 -9.47 -2.25
N ARG A 238 2.04 -8.88 -1.13
CA ARG A 238 2.68 -7.73 -0.49
C ARG A 238 2.90 -7.98 0.99
N LEU A 239 4.11 -7.71 1.45
CA LEU A 239 4.47 -7.82 2.86
C LEU A 239 5.37 -6.66 3.27
N ASP A 240 4.93 -5.90 4.28
CA ASP A 240 5.72 -4.84 4.89
C ASP A 240 6.11 -5.23 6.34
N LEU A 241 7.40 -5.44 6.55
CA LEU A 241 8.02 -5.75 7.83
C LEU A 241 8.99 -4.65 8.25
N SER A 242 8.86 -3.46 7.68
CA SER A 242 9.72 -2.31 7.98
C SER A 242 9.66 -1.96 9.47
N GLY A 243 10.78 -1.64 10.08
CA GLY A 243 10.84 -1.28 11.49
C GLY A 243 10.68 -2.43 12.49
N ILE A 244 10.46 -3.66 12.03
CA ILE A 244 10.47 -4.85 12.90
C ILE A 244 11.91 -5.32 13.12
N ILE A 245 12.26 -5.65 14.38
CA ILE A 245 13.59 -6.19 14.71
C ILE A 245 13.61 -7.68 14.37
N ILE A 246 14.13 -8.01 13.19
CA ILE A 246 14.28 -9.39 12.70
C ILE A 246 15.77 -9.72 12.61
N ARG A 247 16.21 -10.81 13.25
CA ARG A 247 17.59 -11.27 13.16
C ARG A 247 17.85 -11.96 11.82
N SER A 248 19.11 -12.01 11.39
CA SER A 248 19.50 -12.62 10.10
C SER A 248 18.98 -14.06 9.94
N GLU A 249 19.08 -14.89 10.97
CA GLU A 249 18.59 -16.27 10.91
C GLU A 249 17.06 -16.37 10.88
N GLU A 250 16.37 -15.46 11.55
CA GLU A 250 14.91 -15.34 11.51
C GLU A 250 14.48 -14.92 10.10
N LEU A 251 15.13 -13.92 9.53
CA LEU A 251 14.84 -13.47 8.16
C LEU A 251 15.05 -14.56 7.12
N LYS A 252 16.14 -15.33 7.22
CA LYS A 252 16.36 -16.50 6.32
C LYS A 252 15.20 -17.50 6.39
N ARG A 253 14.68 -17.76 7.58
CA ARG A 253 13.55 -18.67 7.75
C ARG A 253 12.27 -18.11 7.15
N ILE A 254 11.99 -16.81 7.36
CA ILE A 254 10.85 -16.11 6.74
C ILE A 254 10.94 -16.20 5.22
N LEU A 255 12.09 -15.80 4.66
CA LEU A 255 12.30 -15.76 3.22
C LEU A 255 12.26 -17.13 2.55
N GLY A 256 12.48 -18.21 3.32
CA GLY A 256 12.37 -19.59 2.87
C GLY A 256 10.99 -20.21 3.08
N SER A 257 10.02 -19.46 3.58
CA SER A 257 8.67 -19.99 3.85
C SER A 257 7.77 -19.93 2.62
N ASP A 258 6.80 -20.83 2.56
CA ASP A 258 5.80 -20.86 1.48
C ASP A 258 4.92 -19.59 1.48
N ALA A 259 4.72 -18.99 2.64
CA ALA A 259 3.89 -17.78 2.80
C ALA A 259 4.37 -16.60 1.95
N ILE A 260 5.67 -16.50 1.66
CA ILE A 260 6.24 -15.42 0.86
C ILE A 260 6.63 -15.83 -0.56
N SER A 261 6.41 -17.07 -0.95
CA SER A 261 6.79 -17.57 -2.30
C SER A 261 6.13 -16.80 -3.44
N GLY A 262 5.01 -16.13 -3.17
CA GLY A 262 4.26 -15.31 -4.12
C GLY A 262 4.52 -13.79 -4.02
N VAL A 263 5.42 -13.35 -3.14
CA VAL A 263 5.59 -11.92 -2.84
C VAL A 263 6.15 -11.17 -4.05
N GLU A 264 5.43 -10.11 -4.43
CA GLU A 264 5.80 -9.16 -5.48
C GLU A 264 6.32 -7.85 -4.89
N GLU A 265 5.85 -7.48 -3.68
CA GLU A 265 6.27 -6.27 -2.97
C GLU A 265 6.75 -6.64 -1.56
N LEU A 266 8.03 -6.40 -1.28
CA LEU A 266 8.65 -6.68 0.01
C LEU A 266 9.32 -5.44 0.56
N CYS A 267 8.84 -4.96 1.72
CA CYS A 267 9.44 -3.86 2.45
C CYS A 267 10.11 -4.39 3.73
N LEU A 268 11.40 -4.12 3.84
CA LEU A 268 12.25 -4.50 4.97
C LEU A 268 13.02 -3.29 5.50
N ARG A 269 12.52 -2.08 5.32
CA ARG A 269 13.18 -0.84 5.72
C ARG A 269 13.52 -0.84 7.21
N TRP A 270 14.74 -0.43 7.51
CA TRP A 270 15.21 -0.36 8.88
C TRP A 270 14.64 0.85 9.65
N GLY A 271 14.07 0.61 10.82
CA GLY A 271 13.42 1.64 11.63
C GLY A 271 14.34 2.47 12.55
N GLY A 272 15.68 2.24 12.53
CA GLY A 272 16.63 3.05 13.30
C GLY A 272 16.86 2.62 14.76
N TRP A 273 16.34 1.49 15.21
CA TRP A 273 16.63 0.88 16.52
C TRP A 273 18.03 0.25 16.53
N PRO A 274 18.61 -0.10 17.72
CA PRO A 274 19.97 -0.62 17.76
C PRO A 274 20.13 -1.75 16.74
N ASN A 275 21.00 -1.50 15.79
CA ASN A 275 21.24 -2.33 14.61
C ASN A 275 21.61 -3.77 15.05
N PRO A 276 20.85 -4.82 14.64
CA PRO A 276 21.24 -6.21 14.90
C PRO A 276 22.49 -6.63 14.10
N GLY A 277 23.09 -5.73 13.38
CA GLY A 277 24.14 -5.93 12.40
C GLY A 277 23.64 -5.66 10.99
N PRO A 278 24.51 -5.30 10.05
CA PRO A 278 24.10 -5.16 8.67
C PRO A 278 23.49 -6.48 8.23
N LEU A 279 22.25 -6.45 7.70
CA LEU A 279 21.76 -7.54 6.90
C LEU A 279 22.82 -7.73 5.80
N THR A 280 23.61 -8.79 5.92
CA THR A 280 24.43 -9.13 4.78
C THR A 280 23.48 -9.67 3.72
N LEU A 281 23.49 -9.12 2.52
CA LEU A 281 22.75 -9.69 1.37
C LEU A 281 23.23 -11.12 1.04
N LEU A 282 24.38 -11.54 1.58
CA LEU A 282 24.78 -12.94 1.68
C LEU A 282 23.74 -13.75 2.46
N ASP A 283 23.11 -13.16 3.48
CA ASP A 283 22.07 -13.78 4.27
C ASP A 283 20.72 -13.84 3.54
N LEU A 284 20.42 -12.86 2.69
CA LEU A 284 19.25 -12.87 1.79
C LEU A 284 19.42 -13.82 0.59
N GLY A 285 20.56 -14.38 0.44
CA GLY A 285 21.11 -15.34 -0.50
C GLY A 285 20.21 -15.78 -1.65
N TRP A 286 19.65 -16.95 -1.58
CA TRP A 286 19.03 -17.65 -2.71
C TRP A 286 17.52 -17.83 -2.57
N VAL A 287 16.91 -17.23 -1.54
CA VAL A 287 15.59 -17.64 -1.01
C VAL A 287 14.46 -16.69 -1.41
N LEU A 288 14.75 -15.45 -1.86
CA LEU A 288 13.70 -14.53 -2.32
C LEU A 288 13.06 -15.01 -3.62
N PRO A 289 11.74 -14.78 -3.82
CA PRO A 289 11.05 -15.07 -5.09
C PRO A 289 11.40 -14.01 -6.15
N TRP A 290 12.68 -13.96 -6.54
CA TRP A 290 13.24 -12.96 -7.44
C TRP A 290 12.53 -12.86 -8.78
N ASP A 291 11.96 -13.96 -9.25
CA ASP A 291 11.19 -14.03 -10.49
C ASP A 291 9.86 -13.28 -10.43
N ARG A 292 9.33 -13.04 -9.22
CA ARG A 292 8.09 -12.31 -9.01
C ARG A 292 8.28 -10.90 -8.48
N LEU A 293 9.37 -10.66 -7.77
CA LEU A 293 9.60 -9.45 -7.00
C LEU A 293 9.68 -8.20 -7.91
N ARG A 294 8.80 -7.24 -7.67
CA ARG A 294 8.68 -5.96 -8.38
C ARG A 294 9.17 -4.79 -7.54
N LEU A 295 8.90 -4.86 -6.22
CA LEU A 295 9.31 -3.85 -5.25
C LEU A 295 10.16 -4.50 -4.16
N LEU A 296 11.32 -3.91 -3.89
CA LEU A 296 12.19 -4.29 -2.77
C LEU A 296 12.68 -3.03 -2.05
N ASP A 297 12.30 -2.88 -0.78
CA ASP A 297 12.79 -1.82 0.08
C ASP A 297 13.81 -2.35 1.08
N LEU A 298 15.04 -1.90 0.94
CA LEU A 298 16.17 -2.24 1.80
C LEU A 298 16.79 -0.99 2.43
N ASP A 299 16.01 0.06 2.65
CA ASP A 299 16.50 1.29 3.23
C ASP A 299 17.11 1.08 4.61
N GLY A 300 18.24 1.71 4.89
CA GLY A 300 18.84 1.79 6.22
C GLY A 300 19.66 0.59 6.67
N HIS A 301 19.93 -0.39 5.82
CA HIS A 301 20.66 -1.62 6.19
C HIS A 301 22.20 -1.52 6.18
N GLY A 302 22.77 -0.37 5.77
CA GLY A 302 24.21 -0.20 5.72
C GLY A 302 24.92 -1.16 4.75
N LEU A 303 24.28 -1.50 3.64
CA LEU A 303 24.73 -2.50 2.66
C LEU A 303 26.09 -2.19 2.04
N GLY A 304 26.41 -0.92 1.87
CA GLY A 304 27.62 -0.48 1.19
C GLY A 304 27.70 -0.92 -0.28
N PRO A 305 28.84 -0.69 -0.93
CA PRO A 305 29.07 -1.16 -2.31
C PRO A 305 29.03 -2.70 -2.45
N ASP A 306 29.52 -3.39 -1.44
CA ASP A 306 29.55 -4.87 -1.46
C ASP A 306 28.15 -5.46 -1.45
N GLY A 307 27.22 -4.88 -0.66
CA GLY A 307 25.83 -5.28 -0.65
C GLY A 307 25.14 -5.04 -2.01
N VAL A 308 25.44 -3.92 -2.67
CA VAL A 308 24.96 -3.68 -4.03
C VAL A 308 25.48 -4.73 -5.01
N LEU A 309 26.76 -5.08 -4.93
CA LEU A 309 27.34 -6.10 -5.78
C LEU A 309 26.65 -7.45 -5.59
N GLU A 310 26.37 -7.84 -4.35
CA GLU A 310 25.63 -9.07 -4.04
C GLU A 310 24.19 -9.03 -4.56
N LEU A 311 23.50 -7.91 -4.43
CA LEU A 311 22.16 -7.72 -5.00
C LEU A 311 22.18 -7.94 -6.53
N LEU A 312 23.14 -7.34 -7.22
CA LEU A 312 23.25 -7.44 -8.67
C LEU A 312 23.62 -8.84 -9.19
N ARG A 313 24.12 -9.72 -8.31
CA ARG A 313 24.40 -11.12 -8.61
C ARG A 313 23.16 -12.02 -8.53
N LYS A 314 22.08 -11.55 -7.89
CA LYS A 314 20.86 -12.36 -7.72
C LYS A 314 20.17 -12.60 -9.06
N PRO A 315 19.53 -13.76 -9.23
CA PRO A 315 18.77 -14.04 -10.44
C PRO A 315 17.55 -13.12 -10.54
N ALA A 316 17.08 -12.87 -11.75
CA ALA A 316 15.84 -12.16 -12.05
C ALA A 316 15.69 -10.75 -11.42
N THR A 317 16.79 -10.07 -11.07
CA THR A 317 16.76 -8.67 -10.63
C THR A 317 16.22 -7.71 -11.70
N GLU A 318 16.18 -8.14 -12.94
CA GLU A 318 15.54 -7.44 -14.07
C GLU A 318 14.02 -7.26 -13.90
N ASN A 319 13.38 -8.02 -13.01
CA ASN A 319 11.96 -7.86 -12.72
C ASN A 319 11.66 -6.71 -11.76
N LEU A 320 12.66 -6.27 -11.00
CA LEU A 320 12.48 -5.12 -10.10
C LEU A 320 12.13 -3.87 -10.90
N ARG A 321 11.16 -3.13 -10.38
CA ARG A 321 10.70 -1.83 -10.88
C ARG A 321 10.92 -0.72 -9.85
N TRP A 322 10.87 -1.08 -8.59
CA TRP A 322 11.09 -0.18 -7.46
C TRP A 322 12.18 -0.74 -6.54
N LEU A 323 13.18 0.08 -6.20
CA LEU A 323 14.28 -0.33 -5.33
C LEU A 323 14.61 0.78 -4.34
N GLY A 324 14.43 0.50 -3.05
CA GLY A 324 14.84 1.34 -1.92
C GLY A 324 16.23 0.97 -1.44
N LEU A 325 17.15 1.91 -1.49
CA LEU A 325 18.53 1.79 -1.01
C LEU A 325 18.97 3.04 -0.24
N ALA A 326 18.04 3.82 0.30
CA ALA A 326 18.39 4.98 1.11
C ALA A 326 19.18 4.57 2.36
N ARG A 327 20.03 5.45 2.86
CA ARG A 327 20.80 5.22 4.10
C ARG A 327 21.61 3.91 4.12
N ASN A 328 22.18 3.53 3.00
CA ASN A 328 22.95 2.30 2.88
C ASN A 328 24.46 2.50 2.74
N GLY A 329 24.95 3.74 2.75
CA GLY A 329 26.38 4.00 2.64
C GLY A 329 26.97 3.65 1.28
N LEU A 330 26.19 3.76 0.21
CA LEU A 330 26.58 3.34 -1.16
C LEU A 330 27.82 4.06 -1.68
N GLY A 331 27.94 5.37 -1.43
CA GLY A 331 29.00 6.20 -1.99
C GLY A 331 29.10 6.13 -3.51
N ALA A 332 30.15 6.69 -4.06
CA ALA A 332 30.39 6.71 -5.51
C ALA A 332 30.59 5.29 -6.11
N GLU A 333 31.13 4.36 -5.32
CA GLU A 333 31.38 3.00 -5.78
C GLU A 333 30.07 2.20 -5.95
N GLY A 334 29.15 2.26 -4.97
CA GLY A 334 27.83 1.62 -5.08
C GLY A 334 27.05 2.15 -6.28
N VAL A 335 27.10 3.48 -6.51
CA VAL A 335 26.49 4.08 -7.70
C VAL A 335 27.13 3.59 -8.99
N ARG A 336 28.47 3.44 -9.01
CA ARG A 336 29.17 2.91 -10.19
C ARG A 336 28.70 1.48 -10.52
N LEU A 337 28.51 0.65 -9.50
CA LEU A 337 28.01 -0.71 -9.66
C LEU A 337 26.57 -0.73 -10.18
N LEU A 338 25.67 0.06 -9.60
CA LEU A 338 24.28 0.20 -10.07
C LEU A 338 24.22 0.67 -11.53
N ALA A 339 25.01 1.69 -11.86
CA ALA A 339 25.04 2.24 -13.21
C ALA A 339 25.67 1.29 -14.24
N ALA A 340 26.58 0.41 -13.83
CA ALA A 340 27.19 -0.60 -14.67
C ALA A 340 26.29 -1.85 -14.86
N SER A 341 25.26 -2.02 -14.04
CA SER A 341 24.35 -3.14 -14.13
C SER A 341 23.57 -3.12 -15.45
N GLY A 342 23.69 -4.16 -16.26
CA GLY A 342 22.88 -4.34 -17.46
C GLY A 342 21.50 -4.95 -17.20
N ARG A 343 21.24 -5.42 -15.98
CA ARG A 343 20.05 -6.24 -15.67
C ARG A 343 18.89 -5.46 -15.08
N LEU A 344 19.15 -4.48 -14.20
CA LEU A 344 18.10 -3.69 -13.55
C LEU A 344 17.32 -2.85 -14.58
N ASN A 345 16.00 -2.85 -14.41
CA ASN A 345 15.07 -2.07 -15.22
C ASN A 345 14.08 -1.33 -14.30
N LEU A 346 14.55 -0.27 -13.64
CA LEU A 346 13.83 0.43 -12.59
C LEU A 346 13.00 1.59 -13.15
N TYR A 347 11.83 1.80 -12.55
CA TYR A 347 11.00 2.99 -12.66
C TYR A 347 11.12 3.90 -11.44
N TYR A 348 11.63 3.37 -10.32
CA TYR A 348 11.89 4.15 -9.11
C TYR A 348 13.13 3.63 -8.40
N LEU A 349 13.99 4.56 -7.95
CA LEU A 349 15.20 4.26 -7.20
C LEU A 349 15.39 5.30 -6.10
N ASP A 350 15.32 4.86 -4.84
CA ASP A 350 15.66 5.70 -3.69
C ASP A 350 17.11 5.47 -3.27
N VAL A 351 17.93 6.50 -3.38
CA VAL A 351 19.33 6.50 -2.94
C VAL A 351 19.63 7.67 -2.00
N ARG A 352 18.61 8.21 -1.36
CA ARG A 352 18.77 9.32 -0.39
C ARG A 352 19.75 8.96 0.72
N GLN A 353 20.44 9.95 1.26
CA GLN A 353 21.35 9.79 2.40
C GLN A 353 22.47 8.74 2.18
N ASN A 354 23.00 8.66 0.96
CA ASN A 354 24.12 7.79 0.60
C ASN A 354 25.42 8.55 0.29
N SER A 355 25.51 9.83 0.68
CA SER A 355 26.68 10.68 0.44
C SER A 355 27.06 10.79 -1.05
N LEU A 356 26.07 10.94 -1.92
CA LEU A 356 26.24 11.00 -3.36
C LEU A 356 26.57 12.43 -3.83
N SER A 357 27.38 12.50 -4.89
CA SER A 357 27.61 13.76 -5.59
C SER A 357 26.61 13.95 -6.75
N PRO A 358 26.39 15.20 -7.24
CA PRO A 358 25.56 15.44 -8.42
C PRO A 358 25.99 14.62 -9.66
N ARG A 359 27.30 14.30 -9.78
CA ARG A 359 27.83 13.45 -10.86
C ARG A 359 27.38 11.99 -10.74
N ASP A 360 27.27 11.51 -9.52
CA ASP A 360 26.78 10.14 -9.27
C ASP A 360 25.31 10.04 -9.64
N VAL A 361 24.51 11.03 -9.26
CA VAL A 361 23.08 11.08 -9.61
C VAL A 361 22.89 11.19 -11.12
N GLU A 362 23.66 12.01 -11.79
CA GLU A 362 23.60 12.12 -13.27
C GLU A 362 23.96 10.78 -13.96
N ARG A 363 24.89 10.03 -13.39
CA ARG A 363 25.21 8.67 -13.87
C ARG A 363 24.02 7.71 -13.73
N LEU A 364 23.30 7.75 -12.60
CA LEU A 364 22.10 6.95 -12.40
C LEU A 364 20.97 7.37 -13.36
N ARG A 365 20.75 8.67 -13.56
CA ARG A 365 19.75 9.18 -14.53
C ARG A 365 20.01 8.75 -15.95
N LYS A 366 21.27 8.71 -16.36
CA LYS A 366 21.64 8.18 -17.68
C LYS A 366 21.39 6.69 -17.81
N ARG A 367 21.56 5.94 -16.72
CA ARG A 367 21.34 4.49 -16.72
C ARG A 367 19.86 4.13 -16.66
N PHE A 368 19.07 4.90 -15.91
CA PHE A 368 17.64 4.67 -15.68
C PHE A 368 16.83 5.89 -16.11
N PRO A 369 16.71 6.13 -17.45
CA PRO A 369 16.10 7.38 -17.95
C PRO A 369 14.61 7.50 -17.61
N ASP A 370 13.91 6.38 -17.43
CA ASP A 370 12.49 6.33 -17.09
C ASP A 370 12.23 6.34 -15.58
N ALA A 371 13.28 6.21 -14.76
CA ALA A 371 13.13 6.13 -13.32
C ALA A 371 13.05 7.51 -12.65
N VAL A 372 12.21 7.60 -11.64
CA VAL A 372 12.31 8.64 -10.61
C VAL A 372 13.48 8.26 -9.69
N ILE A 373 14.42 9.18 -9.50
CA ILE A 373 15.57 8.98 -8.63
C ILE A 373 15.50 9.98 -7.50
N GLU A 374 15.23 9.48 -6.31
CA GLU A 374 15.31 10.21 -5.05
C GLU A 374 16.74 10.14 -4.49
N TRP A 375 17.34 11.32 -4.09
CA TRP A 375 18.76 11.35 -3.65
C TRP A 375 19.08 12.45 -2.65
#